data_bcf538131f27c91a4dd5aa481b90b10f
#
_entry.id   bcf538131f27c91a4dd5aa481b90b10f
#
_cell.length_a   1.000
_cell.length_b   1.000
_cell.length_c   1.000
_cell.angle_alpha   90.00
_cell.angle_beta   90.00
_cell.angle_gamma   90.00
#
_symmetry.space_group_name_H-M   'P 1'
#
loop_
_entity.id
_entity.type
_entity.pdbx_description
1 polymer ?
#
loop_
_entity_poly.entity_id
_entity_poly.type
_entity_poly.pdbx_seq_one_letter_code
_entity_poly.pdbx_strand_id
1 'polypeptide(L)'
;RTEQGAGGGICIMEGYRMDRTLLTSKDMQVILAGLRSLDSVSGSHYYSQLMEKIKTGSSGFVSGRDSILIDLSSWYKNSLAPKIEMIQAAIEERRLFSFLYYSPRGESRRKIEPYYLIFKWSSWYVWGWCCLREDFRLFKLNRMEKLKLCEESFEKQKAELPDLDDDRIFPREIQVKAIFDADC
;
A
#
# COMPACT_ATOMS: atom_id res chain seq x y z
N ARG A 1 -7.69 -1.93 -42.98
CA ARG A 1 -7.84 -1.65 -44.41
C ARG A 1 -7.31 -2.83 -45.19
N THR A 2 -8.07 -3.26 -46.20
CA THR A 2 -7.70 -4.36 -47.09
C THR A 2 -7.44 -3.76 -48.47
N GLU A 3 -6.33 -4.13 -49.11
CA GLU A 3 -6.03 -3.76 -50.49
C GLU A 3 -5.99 -5.03 -51.35
N GLN A 4 -6.71 -5.02 -52.49
CA GLN A 4 -6.74 -6.12 -53.45
C GLN A 4 -5.77 -5.84 -54.60
N GLY A 5 -4.98 -6.84 -55.00
CA GLY A 5 -4.06 -6.77 -56.14
C GLY A 5 -2.83 -7.65 -55.94
N ALA A 6 -1.91 -7.71 -56.92
CA ALA A 6 -0.71 -8.52 -56.90
C ALA A 6 0.30 -8.15 -55.73
N GLY A 7 0.08 -7.06 -55.06
CA GLY A 7 0.77 -6.62 -53.83
C GLY A 7 -0.19 -6.35 -52.68
N GLY A 8 -1.41 -6.88 -52.74
CA GLY A 8 -2.46 -6.66 -51.74
C GLY A 8 -2.19 -7.37 -50.41
N GLY A 9 -2.59 -6.77 -49.34
CA GLY A 9 -2.40 -7.30 -47.98
C GLY A 9 -3.35 -6.64 -47.00
N ILE A 10 -3.33 -7.16 -45.79
CA ILE A 10 -4.02 -6.55 -44.64
C ILE A 10 -2.99 -5.71 -43.93
N CYS A 11 -3.17 -4.39 -43.88
CA CYS A 11 -2.31 -3.50 -43.12
C CYS A 11 -3.11 -2.88 -41.97
N ILE A 12 -2.43 -2.70 -40.86
CA ILE A 12 -2.93 -1.91 -39.72
C ILE A 12 -2.84 -0.45 -40.09
N MET A 13 -3.95 0.29 -39.91
CA MET A 13 -3.96 1.72 -40.19
C MET A 13 -2.96 2.45 -39.29
N GLU A 14 -2.27 3.47 -39.85
CA GLU A 14 -1.40 4.33 -39.09
C GLU A 14 -2.20 5.01 -37.96
N GLY A 15 -1.71 4.89 -36.71
CA GLY A 15 -2.45 5.38 -35.53
C GLY A 15 -3.44 4.38 -34.92
N TYR A 16 -3.56 3.15 -35.44
CA TYR A 16 -4.39 2.13 -34.81
C TYR A 16 -3.77 1.73 -33.45
N ARG A 17 -4.51 2.04 -32.37
CA ARG A 17 -4.20 1.54 -31.02
C ARG A 17 -5.20 0.43 -30.70
N MET A 18 -4.69 -0.74 -30.42
CA MET A 18 -5.51 -1.82 -29.90
C MET A 18 -5.84 -1.47 -28.45
N ASP A 19 -7.11 -1.22 -28.16
CA ASP A 19 -7.57 -1.11 -26.78
C ASP A 19 -7.30 -2.45 -26.09
N ARG A 20 -6.25 -2.48 -25.28
CA ARG A 20 -5.79 -3.70 -24.62
C ARG A 20 -6.70 -4.15 -23.49
N THR A 21 -7.61 -3.30 -23.06
CA THR A 21 -8.51 -3.61 -21.95
C THR A 21 -9.87 -2.96 -22.20
N LEU A 22 -10.85 -3.77 -22.53
CA LEU A 22 -12.24 -3.34 -22.63
C LEU A 22 -12.85 -3.30 -21.22
N LEU A 23 -12.50 -2.27 -20.46
CA LEU A 23 -13.13 -2.02 -19.16
C LEU A 23 -14.52 -1.42 -19.39
N THR A 24 -15.53 -2.01 -18.77
CA THR A 24 -16.86 -1.42 -18.72
C THR A 24 -16.89 -0.21 -17.77
N SER A 25 -17.91 0.64 -17.90
CA SER A 25 -18.11 1.75 -16.95
C SER A 25 -18.20 1.27 -15.50
N LYS A 26 -18.79 0.07 -15.29
CA LYS A 26 -18.88 -0.55 -13.96
C LYS A 26 -17.50 -0.99 -13.44
N ASP A 27 -16.68 -1.60 -14.28
CA ASP A 27 -15.33 -2.02 -13.90
C ASP A 27 -14.49 -0.80 -13.49
N MET A 28 -14.60 0.27 -14.26
CA MET A 28 -13.89 1.51 -13.94
C MET A 28 -14.35 2.15 -12.62
N GLN A 29 -15.66 2.15 -12.33
CA GLN A 29 -16.18 2.63 -11.04
C GLN A 29 -15.59 1.85 -9.88
N VAL A 30 -15.53 0.51 -9.98
CA VAL A 30 -14.93 -0.35 -8.95
C VAL A 30 -13.43 -0.04 -8.77
N ILE A 31 -12.69 0.12 -9.86
CA ILE A 31 -11.26 0.48 -9.81
C ILE A 31 -11.07 1.83 -9.14
N LEU A 32 -11.84 2.85 -9.53
CA LEU A 32 -11.74 4.19 -8.95
C LEU A 32 -12.12 4.20 -7.46
N ALA A 33 -13.14 3.44 -7.06
CA ALA A 33 -13.51 3.30 -5.65
C ALA A 33 -12.38 2.65 -4.84
N GLY A 34 -11.73 1.61 -5.38
CA GLY A 34 -10.57 0.98 -4.77
C GLY A 34 -9.37 1.93 -4.61
N LEU A 35 -9.06 2.72 -5.65
CA LEU A 35 -7.98 3.70 -5.60
C LEU A 35 -8.25 4.81 -4.56
N ARG A 36 -9.49 5.29 -4.44
CA ARG A 36 -9.88 6.25 -3.39
C ARG A 36 -9.71 5.67 -1.99
N SER A 37 -10.05 4.40 -1.80
CA SER A 37 -9.85 3.72 -0.52
C SER A 37 -8.38 3.70 -0.11
N LEU A 38 -7.47 3.46 -1.07
CA LEU A 38 -6.02 3.48 -0.84
C LEU A 38 -5.53 4.89 -0.47
N ASP A 39 -6.01 5.95 -1.13
CA ASP A 39 -5.69 7.33 -0.75
C ASP A 39 -6.17 7.67 0.67
N SER A 40 -7.35 7.18 1.06
CA SER A 40 -7.89 7.42 2.40
C SER A 40 -6.99 6.81 3.49
N VAL A 41 -6.34 5.71 3.19
CA VAL A 41 -5.48 4.96 4.12
C VAL A 41 -4.05 5.47 4.13
N SER A 42 -3.46 5.72 2.95
CA SER A 42 -2.06 6.11 2.81
C SER A 42 -1.79 7.57 3.16
N GLY A 43 -2.82 8.42 3.02
CA GLY A 43 -2.66 9.87 3.18
C GLY A 43 -1.88 10.53 2.03
N SER A 44 -1.48 9.77 1.01
CA SER A 44 -0.84 10.28 -0.19
C SER A 44 -1.87 10.71 -1.23
N HIS A 45 -1.51 11.64 -2.12
CA HIS A 45 -2.35 12.01 -3.25
C HIS A 45 -1.97 11.25 -4.54
N TYR A 46 -1.16 10.21 -4.42
CA TYR A 46 -0.65 9.44 -5.56
C TYR A 46 -1.79 8.79 -6.36
N TYR A 47 -2.71 8.14 -5.67
CA TYR A 47 -3.83 7.45 -6.33
C TYR A 47 -4.85 8.42 -6.90
N SER A 48 -5.03 9.60 -6.29
CA SER A 48 -5.84 10.69 -6.86
C SER A 48 -5.29 11.17 -8.19
N GLN A 49 -3.98 11.35 -8.32
CA GLN A 49 -3.34 11.71 -9.58
C GLN A 49 -3.46 10.59 -10.62
N LEU A 50 -3.35 9.34 -10.21
CA LEU A 50 -3.56 8.19 -11.10
C LEU A 50 -5.00 8.13 -11.61
N MET A 51 -5.99 8.36 -10.74
CA MET A 51 -7.40 8.43 -11.12
C MET A 51 -7.66 9.49 -12.19
N GLU A 52 -7.07 10.69 -12.06
CA GLU A 52 -7.19 11.74 -13.07
C GLU A 52 -6.59 11.32 -14.42
N LYS A 53 -5.43 10.67 -14.43
CA LYS A 53 -4.82 10.14 -15.67
C LYS A 53 -5.69 9.07 -16.34
N ILE A 54 -6.33 8.19 -15.55
CA ILE A 54 -7.23 7.15 -16.05
C ILE A 54 -8.47 7.80 -16.67
N LYS A 55 -9.07 8.79 -16.01
CA LYS A 55 -10.25 9.52 -16.50
C LYS A 55 -9.97 10.27 -17.80
N THR A 56 -8.85 10.97 -17.88
CA THR A 56 -8.49 11.75 -19.08
C THR A 56 -8.11 10.88 -20.27
N GLY A 57 -7.62 9.65 -20.03
CA GLY A 57 -7.28 8.69 -21.09
C GLY A 57 -8.48 7.93 -21.68
N SER A 58 -9.65 8.05 -21.09
CA SER A 58 -10.85 7.33 -21.51
C SER A 58 -11.91 8.30 -22.06
N SER A 59 -11.90 8.50 -23.36
CA SER A 59 -12.91 9.32 -24.06
C SER A 59 -14.27 8.61 -23.98
N GLY A 60 -15.11 9.02 -23.05
CA GLY A 60 -16.47 8.47 -22.89
C GLY A 60 -16.89 8.24 -21.44
N PHE A 61 -16.06 8.59 -20.48
CA PHE A 61 -16.40 8.44 -19.08
C PHE A 61 -17.40 9.53 -18.65
N VAL A 62 -18.68 9.14 -18.58
CA VAL A 62 -19.68 9.92 -17.85
C VAL A 62 -19.48 9.64 -16.37
N SER A 63 -19.17 10.69 -15.62
CA SER A 63 -19.12 10.65 -14.14
C SER A 63 -20.47 10.19 -13.61
N GLY A 64 -20.60 8.88 -13.42
CA GLY A 64 -21.74 8.32 -12.70
C GLY A 64 -21.66 8.79 -11.25
N ARG A 65 -22.81 8.99 -10.60
CA ARG A 65 -22.87 9.29 -9.17
C ARG A 65 -22.21 8.13 -8.42
N ASP A 66 -21.08 8.42 -7.77
CA ASP A 66 -20.39 7.44 -6.94
C ASP A 66 -21.33 7.02 -5.81
N SER A 67 -21.86 5.80 -5.90
CA SER A 67 -22.77 5.25 -4.88
C SER A 67 -22.03 4.55 -3.75
N ILE A 68 -20.69 4.39 -3.88
CA ILE A 68 -19.85 3.73 -2.87
C ILE A 68 -18.74 4.70 -2.48
N LEU A 69 -18.73 5.09 -1.20
CA LEU A 69 -17.64 5.81 -0.56
C LEU A 69 -17.02 4.90 0.50
N ILE A 70 -15.74 4.59 0.35
CA ILE A 70 -14.99 3.82 1.33
C ILE A 70 -13.95 4.75 1.93
N ASP A 71 -14.10 5.06 3.20
CA ASP A 71 -13.10 5.79 3.99
C ASP A 71 -12.49 4.84 5.02
N LEU A 72 -11.22 4.49 4.80
CA LEU A 72 -10.43 3.65 5.68
C LEU A 72 -9.42 4.49 6.49
N SER A 73 -9.57 5.81 6.51
CA SER A 73 -8.66 6.70 7.21
C SER A 73 -8.60 6.39 8.70
N SER A 74 -7.43 6.55 9.29
CA SER A 74 -7.22 6.45 10.72
C SER A 74 -6.97 7.84 11.31
N TRP A 75 -7.20 7.99 12.62
CA TRP A 75 -6.91 9.22 13.37
C TRP A 75 -5.45 9.68 13.22
N TYR A 76 -4.53 8.77 12.84
CA TYR A 76 -3.10 9.00 12.68
C TYR A 76 -2.66 9.28 11.23
N LYS A 77 -3.60 9.47 10.30
CA LYS A 77 -3.32 9.61 8.85
C LYS A 77 -2.16 10.58 8.57
N ASN A 78 -2.24 11.80 9.10
CA ASN A 78 -1.25 12.85 8.82
C ASN A 78 0.14 12.54 9.40
N SER A 79 0.23 11.78 10.49
CA SER A 79 1.51 11.40 11.10
C SER A 79 2.11 10.15 10.46
N LEU A 80 1.31 9.35 9.76
CA LEU A 80 1.75 8.09 9.14
C LEU A 80 2.19 8.27 7.69
N ALA A 81 1.61 9.22 6.96
CA ALA A 81 1.93 9.44 5.55
C ALA A 81 3.44 9.57 5.27
N PRO A 82 4.21 10.42 5.97
CA PRO A 82 5.66 10.52 5.75
C PRO A 82 6.42 9.23 6.07
N LYS A 83 5.92 8.45 7.06
CA LYS A 83 6.53 7.16 7.40
C LYS A 83 6.29 6.13 6.30
N ILE A 84 5.07 6.10 5.75
CA ILE A 84 4.69 5.22 4.65
C ILE A 84 5.55 5.51 3.42
N GLU A 85 5.67 6.78 3.02
CA GLU A 85 6.49 7.21 1.88
C GLU A 85 7.95 6.82 2.04
N MET A 86 8.53 7.06 3.22
CA MET A 86 9.92 6.67 3.50
C MET A 86 10.13 5.17 3.44
N ILE A 87 9.19 4.38 3.97
CA ILE A 87 9.28 2.91 3.96
C ILE A 87 9.09 2.36 2.55
N GLN A 88 8.17 2.95 1.76
CA GLN A 88 8.00 2.58 0.35
C GLN A 88 9.29 2.82 -0.45
N ALA A 89 9.90 4.00 -0.31
CA ALA A 89 11.19 4.30 -0.92
C ALA A 89 12.27 3.30 -0.49
N ALA A 90 12.33 2.96 0.81
CA ALA A 90 13.28 1.98 1.32
C ALA A 90 13.09 0.58 0.70
N ILE A 91 11.84 0.15 0.49
CA ILE A 91 11.50 -1.13 -0.16
C ILE A 91 11.90 -1.10 -1.65
N GLU A 92 11.58 -0.03 -2.37
CA GLU A 92 11.88 0.13 -3.80
C GLU A 92 13.38 0.20 -4.07
N GLU A 93 14.10 0.98 -3.26
CA GLU A 93 15.55 1.17 -3.35
C GLU A 93 16.36 0.02 -2.70
N ARG A 94 15.69 -0.92 -2.03
CA ARG A 94 16.30 -2.02 -1.26
C ARG A 94 17.31 -1.50 -0.23
N ARG A 95 16.92 -0.50 0.52
CA ARG A 95 17.74 0.12 1.56
C ARG A 95 17.24 -0.24 2.96
N LEU A 96 18.17 -0.45 3.86
CA LEU A 96 17.83 -0.61 5.26
C LEU A 96 17.32 0.71 5.83
N PHE A 97 16.47 0.62 6.84
CA PHE A 97 16.15 1.79 7.64
C PHE A 97 16.16 1.50 9.13
N SER A 98 16.44 2.51 9.92
CA SER A 98 16.50 2.45 11.37
C SER A 98 15.42 3.31 11.98
N PHE A 99 14.95 2.92 13.16
CA PHE A 99 13.93 3.63 13.91
C PHE A 99 13.98 3.30 15.40
N LEU A 100 13.32 4.12 16.20
CA LEU A 100 13.03 3.87 17.59
C LEU A 100 11.68 3.19 17.69
N TYR A 101 11.60 2.06 18.37
CA TYR A 101 10.38 1.27 18.49
C TYR A 101 9.90 1.19 19.94
N TYR A 102 8.64 1.55 20.15
CA TYR A 102 7.97 1.48 21.43
C TYR A 102 7.16 0.20 21.56
N SER A 103 7.51 -0.64 22.51
CA SER A 103 6.81 -1.88 22.81
C SER A 103 6.43 -1.95 24.29
N PRO A 104 5.53 -2.86 24.71
CA PRO A 104 5.23 -3.06 26.13
C PRO A 104 6.45 -3.39 27.00
N ARG A 105 7.53 -3.86 26.37
CA ARG A 105 8.81 -4.17 27.05
C ARG A 105 9.77 -2.98 27.10
N GLY A 106 9.33 -1.80 26.66
CA GLY A 106 10.12 -0.60 26.60
C GLY A 106 10.56 -0.18 25.18
N GLU A 107 11.40 0.83 25.16
CA GLU A 107 11.94 1.45 23.97
C GLU A 107 13.18 0.70 23.47
N SER A 108 13.33 0.57 22.15
CA SER A 108 14.50 -0.06 21.55
C SER A 108 14.75 0.45 20.14
N ARG A 109 16.02 0.67 19.81
CA ARG A 109 16.42 0.99 18.43
C ARG A 109 16.40 -0.27 17.58
N ARG A 110 15.84 -0.13 16.38
CA ARG A 110 15.74 -1.21 15.39
C ARG A 110 16.37 -0.76 14.08
N LYS A 111 16.92 -1.73 13.35
CA LYS A 111 17.38 -1.61 11.98
C LYS A 111 16.84 -2.81 11.24
N ILE A 112 16.17 -2.58 10.11
CA ILE A 112 15.50 -3.64 9.35
C ILE A 112 15.74 -3.51 7.85
N GLU A 113 15.63 -4.64 7.16
CA GLU A 113 15.46 -4.75 5.72
C GLU A 113 13.95 -4.81 5.46
N PRO A 114 13.33 -3.78 4.88
CA PRO A 114 11.87 -3.77 4.67
C PRO A 114 11.50 -4.58 3.43
N TYR A 115 10.42 -5.36 3.52
CA TYR A 115 9.91 -6.16 2.41
C TYR A 115 8.50 -5.80 2.00
N TYR A 116 7.59 -5.59 2.95
CA TYR A 116 6.18 -5.29 2.67
C TYR A 116 5.62 -4.26 3.64
N LEU A 117 4.83 -3.33 3.10
CA LEU A 117 3.88 -2.53 3.87
C LEU A 117 2.54 -3.26 3.89
N ILE A 118 1.96 -3.40 5.08
CA ILE A 118 0.73 -4.14 5.31
C ILE A 118 -0.26 -3.24 6.03
N PHE A 119 -1.48 -3.13 5.47
CA PHE A 119 -2.60 -2.50 6.16
C PHE A 119 -3.56 -3.58 6.64
N LYS A 120 -3.75 -3.70 7.96
CA LYS A 120 -4.67 -4.65 8.59
C LYS A 120 -5.24 -4.05 9.87
N TRP A 121 -6.54 -4.26 10.13
CA TRP A 121 -7.24 -3.77 11.31
C TRP A 121 -7.02 -2.28 11.57
N SER A 122 -7.29 -1.47 10.56
CA SER A 122 -7.12 -0.01 10.60
C SER A 122 -5.72 0.46 11.06
N SER A 123 -4.71 -0.35 10.83
CA SER A 123 -3.32 -0.05 11.22
C SER A 123 -2.33 -0.44 10.15
N TRP A 124 -1.30 0.37 10.02
CA TRP A 124 -0.17 0.11 9.13
C TRP A 124 0.95 -0.62 9.86
N TYR A 125 1.53 -1.56 9.15
CA TYR A 125 2.66 -2.36 9.59
C TYR A 125 3.72 -2.43 8.50
N VAL A 126 4.98 -2.63 8.90
CA VAL A 126 6.04 -3.05 8.00
C VAL A 126 6.51 -4.44 8.39
N TRP A 127 6.58 -5.33 7.40
CA TRP A 127 7.20 -6.64 7.51
C TRP A 127 8.62 -6.57 6.98
N GLY A 128 9.59 -7.02 7.78
CA GLY A 128 10.99 -6.95 7.40
C GLY A 128 11.90 -7.82 8.27
N TRP A 129 13.10 -8.06 7.76
CA TRP A 129 14.16 -8.74 8.50
C TRP A 129 14.75 -7.80 9.55
N CYS A 130 14.67 -8.18 10.79
CA CYS A 130 15.21 -7.41 11.91
C CYS A 130 16.67 -7.78 12.17
N CYS A 131 17.62 -6.92 11.83
CA CYS A 131 19.06 -7.18 12.01
C CYS A 131 19.45 -7.50 13.46
N LEU A 132 18.75 -6.92 14.45
CA LEU A 132 19.04 -7.17 15.88
C LEU A 132 18.55 -8.55 16.36
N ARG A 133 17.50 -9.07 15.74
CA ARG A 133 16.86 -10.34 16.13
C ARG A 133 17.15 -11.48 15.17
N GLU A 134 17.76 -11.17 14.02
CA GLU A 134 18.06 -12.12 12.95
C GLU A 134 16.82 -12.94 12.57
N ASP A 135 15.68 -12.25 12.44
CA ASP A 135 14.39 -12.87 12.20
C ASP A 135 13.43 -11.89 11.51
N PHE A 136 12.49 -12.43 10.72
CA PHE A 136 11.40 -11.63 10.15
C PHE A 136 10.42 -11.18 11.21
N ARG A 137 10.09 -9.91 11.20
CA ARG A 137 9.20 -9.31 12.20
C ARG A 137 8.26 -8.28 11.61
N LEU A 138 7.13 -8.18 12.27
CA LEU A 138 6.12 -7.17 11.98
C LEU A 138 6.27 -6.01 12.97
N PHE A 139 6.32 -4.78 12.43
CA PHE A 139 6.41 -3.56 13.23
C PHE A 139 5.24 -2.63 12.91
N LYS A 140 4.51 -2.21 13.92
CA LYS A 140 3.38 -1.29 13.79
C LYS A 140 3.90 0.14 13.62
N LEU A 141 3.50 0.85 12.54
CA LEU A 141 4.06 2.16 12.18
C LEU A 141 3.81 3.25 13.23
N ASN A 142 2.67 3.20 13.93
CA ASN A 142 2.37 4.17 14.98
C ASN A 142 3.23 4.02 16.26
N ARG A 143 3.98 2.92 16.37
CA ARG A 143 4.97 2.67 17.44
C ARG A 143 6.40 2.98 17.02
N MET A 144 6.59 3.52 15.82
CA MET A 144 7.91 3.84 15.27
C MET A 144 8.13 5.33 15.28
N GLU A 145 9.28 5.74 15.77
CA GLU A 145 9.71 7.15 15.74
C GLU A 145 11.14 7.28 15.23
N LYS A 146 11.54 8.49 14.89
CA LYS A 146 12.88 8.83 14.43
C LYS A 146 13.36 7.91 13.29
N LEU A 147 12.49 7.70 12.29
CA LEU A 147 12.83 6.91 11.13
C LEU A 147 13.98 7.57 10.37
N LYS A 148 14.94 6.76 9.98
CA LYS A 148 16.08 7.20 9.18
C LYS A 148 16.42 6.14 8.15
N LEU A 149 16.44 6.54 6.87
CA LEU A 149 16.92 5.70 5.78
C LEU A 149 18.44 5.53 5.93
N CYS A 150 18.93 4.30 5.84
CA CYS A 150 20.35 3.99 5.90
C CYS A 150 20.98 4.05 4.51
N GLU A 151 22.29 4.18 4.44
CA GLU A 151 23.02 4.12 3.16
C GLU A 151 23.19 2.67 2.69
N GLU A 152 23.13 1.71 3.61
CA GLU A 152 23.31 0.30 3.31
C GLU A 152 22.09 -0.24 2.55
N SER A 153 22.39 -1.02 1.52
CA SER A 153 21.44 -1.80 0.74
C SER A 153 21.46 -3.26 1.14
N PHE A 154 20.41 -4.00 0.78
CA PHE A 154 20.31 -5.44 0.98
C PHE A 154 19.88 -6.16 -0.30
N GLU A 155 20.31 -7.41 -0.44
CA GLU A 155 19.82 -8.29 -1.49
C GLU A 155 18.49 -8.91 -1.05
N LYS A 156 17.47 -8.75 -1.88
CA LYS A 156 16.14 -9.30 -1.57
C LYS A 156 16.21 -10.83 -1.53
N GLN A 157 16.24 -11.39 -0.35
CA GLN A 157 16.03 -12.83 -0.16
C GLN A 157 14.59 -13.18 -0.55
N LYS A 158 14.31 -14.46 -0.82
CA LYS A 158 12.92 -14.92 -0.97
C LYS A 158 12.21 -14.81 0.37
N ALA A 159 11.76 -13.59 0.71
CA ALA A 159 10.87 -13.41 1.85
C ALA A 159 9.49 -13.88 1.41
N GLU A 160 8.96 -14.88 2.06
CA GLU A 160 7.56 -15.25 1.93
C GLU A 160 6.69 -14.11 2.50
N LEU A 161 5.56 -13.86 1.85
CA LEU A 161 4.54 -13.01 2.43
C LEU A 161 4.17 -13.58 3.80
N PRO A 162 4.10 -12.74 4.84
CA PRO A 162 3.63 -13.23 6.13
C PRO A 162 2.22 -13.79 5.98
N ASP A 163 1.95 -14.90 6.63
CA ASP A 163 0.58 -15.37 6.76
C ASP A 163 -0.21 -14.34 7.58
N LEU A 164 -1.10 -13.62 6.89
CA LEU A 164 -1.89 -12.57 7.52
C LEU A 164 -2.93 -13.12 8.49
N ASP A 165 -3.17 -14.42 8.50
CA ASP A 165 -4.08 -15.11 9.40
C ASP A 165 -3.37 -15.86 10.54
N ASP A 166 -2.03 -15.81 10.58
CA ASP A 166 -1.25 -16.37 11.68
C ASP A 166 -1.45 -15.55 12.96
N ASP A 167 -2.08 -16.16 13.97
CA ASP A 167 -2.35 -15.54 15.28
C ASP A 167 -1.06 -15.20 16.07
N ARG A 168 0.07 -15.79 15.71
CA ARG A 168 1.38 -15.44 16.32
C ARG A 168 1.89 -14.09 15.83
N ILE A 169 1.55 -13.74 14.57
CA ILE A 169 1.92 -12.47 13.94
C ILE A 169 0.83 -11.42 14.23
N PHE A 170 -0.45 -11.81 14.10
CA PHE A 170 -1.61 -10.99 14.29
C PHE A 170 -2.57 -11.64 15.30
N PRO A 171 -2.35 -11.51 16.62
CA PRO A 171 -3.23 -12.10 17.62
C PRO A 171 -4.66 -11.56 17.49
N ARG A 172 -5.63 -12.46 17.35
CA ARG A 172 -7.06 -12.13 17.17
C ARG A 172 -7.73 -11.74 18.46
N GLU A 173 -7.22 -12.19 19.59
CA GLU A 173 -7.82 -11.95 20.90
C GLU A 173 -6.92 -11.06 21.75
N ILE A 174 -7.53 -10.03 22.33
CA ILE A 174 -6.90 -9.18 23.33
C ILE A 174 -7.74 -9.29 24.59
N GLN A 175 -7.15 -9.84 25.65
CA GLN A 175 -7.78 -9.87 26.95
C GLN A 175 -7.66 -8.49 27.61
N VAL A 176 -8.78 -7.83 27.82
CA VAL A 176 -8.84 -6.52 28.49
C VAL A 176 -9.47 -6.72 29.86
N LYS A 177 -8.75 -6.34 30.91
CA LYS A 177 -9.29 -6.22 32.26
C LYS A 177 -9.48 -4.75 32.58
N ALA A 178 -10.73 -4.30 32.66
CA ALA A 178 -11.07 -2.94 33.09
C ALA A 178 -11.56 -2.96 34.53
N ILE A 179 -11.10 -2.04 35.33
CA ILE A 179 -11.57 -1.82 36.70
C ILE A 179 -12.22 -0.44 36.69
N PHE A 180 -13.49 -0.40 36.99
CA PHE A 180 -14.25 0.85 37.11
C PHE A 180 -14.46 1.15 38.59
N ASP A 181 -14.35 2.42 38.95
CA ASP A 181 -14.74 2.87 40.29
C ASP A 181 -16.26 2.88 40.40
N ALA A 182 -16.77 2.51 41.54
CA ALA A 182 -18.21 2.38 41.73
C ALA A 182 -18.94 3.75 41.71
N ASP A 183 -18.19 4.85 41.80
CA ASP A 183 -18.70 6.22 41.88
C ASP A 183 -18.60 6.97 40.51
N CYS A 184 -18.40 6.25 39.36
CA CYS A 184 -18.44 6.83 38.03
C CYS A 184 -19.76 6.55 37.31
#